data_d4145ad8b4190ac395a93367d6e73a1d
#
_entry.id   d4145ad8b4190ac395a93367d6e73a1d
#
_cell.length_a   1.000
_cell.length_b   1.000
_cell.length_c   1.000
_cell.angle_alpha   90.00
_cell.angle_beta   90.00
_cell.angle_gamma   90.00
#
_symmetry.space_group_name_H-M   'P 1'
#
loop_
_entity.id
_entity.type
_entity.pdbx_description
1 polymer ?
#
loop_
_entity_poly.entity_id
_entity_poly.type
_entity_poly.pdbx_seq_one_letter_code
_entity_poly.pdbx_strand_id
1 'polypeptide(L)'
;MTLLVQYTLIFASVLALVALGGCFSEHSGVINIGLEGIMVMGALGGALAMKFIPASTPGIVLFILIVLTSVLVGMVFSLFLGVAAIHFNADQTLVGTALNLMGTAAAVVIVRAINVAENPDNVSSTVVYRQAKQVFLVKIGDFEFNWFMLLVVLAIIASHVVLYKTKFGLRLCACGEHPQAADSVGISVYKMRYAGVLISGALGGLGGLVYITAGVSEWKFENGVAGFGFLALAVMIFGQWRSVNIGLAALLFGFFRALSNVYTGFAPLVALKLPSSLYNMLPYIISLIVLAFISQKSRAPKAEGIPYDKGQR
;
A
#
# COMPACT_ATOMS: atom_id res chain seq x y z
N MET A 1 4.71 -12.30 23.67
CA MET A 1 3.50 -12.64 22.87
C MET A 1 2.74 -11.40 22.44
N THR A 2 2.42 -10.45 23.32
CA THR A 2 1.70 -9.21 23.01
C THR A 2 2.34 -8.41 21.86
N LEU A 3 3.67 -8.25 21.89
CA LEU A 3 4.42 -7.55 20.84
C LEU A 3 4.31 -8.21 19.45
N LEU A 4 4.34 -9.55 19.40
CA LEU A 4 4.16 -10.29 18.13
C LEU A 4 2.77 -10.04 17.54
N VAL A 5 1.72 -10.10 18.36
CA VAL A 5 0.34 -9.84 17.92
C VAL A 5 0.20 -8.41 17.43
N GLN A 6 0.76 -7.44 18.17
CA GLN A 6 0.72 -6.03 17.82
C GLN A 6 1.39 -5.76 16.45
N TYR A 7 2.62 -6.24 16.25
CA TYR A 7 3.32 -6.08 14.96
C TYR A 7 2.62 -6.84 13.85
N THR A 8 2.05 -8.03 14.13
CA THR A 8 1.26 -8.77 13.13
C THR A 8 0.09 -7.94 12.62
N LEU A 9 -0.69 -7.35 13.53
CA LEU A 9 -1.84 -6.53 13.15
C LEU A 9 -1.44 -5.26 12.39
N ILE A 10 -0.35 -4.61 12.79
CA ILE A 10 0.15 -3.41 12.11
C ILE A 10 0.62 -3.75 10.69
N PHE A 11 1.49 -4.76 10.53
CA PHE A 11 1.98 -5.14 9.21
C PHE A 11 0.88 -5.72 8.32
N ALA A 12 -0.05 -6.47 8.89
CA ALA A 12 -1.24 -6.92 8.17
C ALA A 12 -2.10 -5.73 7.70
N SER A 13 -2.20 -4.67 8.50
CA SER A 13 -2.93 -3.45 8.12
C SER A 13 -2.28 -2.76 6.91
N VAL A 14 -0.95 -2.63 6.91
CA VAL A 14 -0.21 -2.08 5.76
C VAL A 14 -0.46 -2.92 4.51
N LEU A 15 -0.20 -4.24 4.61
CA LEU A 15 -0.30 -5.15 3.47
C LEU A 15 -1.73 -5.22 2.91
N ALA A 16 -2.75 -5.27 3.78
CA ALA A 16 -4.15 -5.33 3.35
C ALA A 16 -4.57 -4.06 2.60
N LEU A 17 -4.24 -2.86 3.11
CA LEU A 17 -4.58 -1.60 2.46
C LEU A 17 -3.96 -1.52 1.06
N VAL A 18 -2.68 -1.80 0.94
CA VAL A 18 -1.96 -1.73 -0.33
C VAL A 18 -2.44 -2.80 -1.31
N ALA A 19 -2.64 -4.03 -0.85
CA ALA A 19 -3.16 -5.13 -1.66
C ALA A 19 -4.59 -4.88 -2.14
N LEU A 20 -5.45 -4.28 -1.31
CA LEU A 20 -6.78 -3.83 -1.74
C LEU A 20 -6.67 -2.73 -2.80
N GLY A 21 -5.72 -1.81 -2.65
CA GLY A 21 -5.42 -0.80 -3.67
C GLY A 21 -5.07 -1.45 -5.01
N GLY A 22 -4.13 -2.38 -5.04
CA GLY A 22 -3.80 -3.18 -6.23
C GLY A 22 -5.02 -3.88 -6.82
N CYS A 23 -5.84 -4.50 -5.95
CA CYS A 23 -7.06 -5.20 -6.34
C CYS A 23 -8.06 -4.30 -7.10
N PHE A 24 -8.28 -3.05 -6.65
CA PHE A 24 -9.14 -2.09 -7.37
C PHE A 24 -8.57 -1.69 -8.74
N SER A 25 -7.26 -1.46 -8.82
CA SER A 25 -6.60 -1.13 -10.09
C SER A 25 -6.74 -2.28 -11.08
N GLU A 26 -6.40 -3.51 -10.68
CA GLU A 26 -6.42 -4.67 -11.56
C GLU A 26 -7.84 -5.08 -11.96
N HIS A 27 -8.83 -4.97 -11.07
CA HIS A 27 -10.25 -5.13 -11.42
C HIS A 27 -10.75 -4.09 -12.44
N SER A 28 -10.05 -2.97 -12.60
CA SER A 28 -10.34 -1.99 -13.66
C SER A 28 -9.66 -2.32 -15.00
N GLY A 29 -8.75 -3.29 -15.02
CA GLY A 29 -7.93 -3.69 -16.16
C GLY A 29 -6.56 -3.01 -16.22
N VAL A 30 -6.15 -2.30 -15.16
CA VAL A 30 -4.82 -1.65 -15.07
C VAL A 30 -3.97 -2.33 -14.02
N ILE A 31 -2.88 -2.98 -14.44
CA ILE A 31 -1.88 -3.54 -13.52
C ILE A 31 -1.16 -2.40 -12.78
N ASN A 32 -1.05 -2.51 -11.46
CA ASN A 32 -0.36 -1.51 -10.66
C ASN A 32 0.85 -2.11 -9.92
N ILE A 33 1.97 -2.27 -10.62
CA ILE A 33 3.25 -2.65 -10.00
C ILE A 33 3.89 -1.46 -9.27
N GLY A 34 3.43 -0.23 -9.54
CA GLY A 34 3.91 1.00 -8.93
C GLY A 34 3.52 1.23 -7.47
N LEU A 35 2.94 0.25 -6.79
CA LEU A 35 2.45 0.36 -5.42
C LEU A 35 3.55 0.74 -4.42
N GLU A 36 4.79 0.28 -4.61
CA GLU A 36 5.93 0.66 -3.75
C GLU A 36 6.19 2.16 -3.79
N GLY A 37 6.26 2.75 -4.99
CA GLY A 37 6.45 4.18 -5.20
C GLY A 37 5.27 5.01 -4.67
N ILE A 38 4.04 4.53 -4.87
CA ILE A 38 2.82 5.17 -4.35
C ILE A 38 2.83 5.18 -2.82
N MET A 39 3.23 4.08 -2.18
CA MET A 39 3.40 4.01 -0.73
C MET A 39 4.43 5.03 -0.23
N VAL A 40 5.60 5.10 -0.87
CA VAL A 40 6.66 6.05 -0.50
C VAL A 40 6.18 7.49 -0.58
N MET A 41 5.50 7.85 -1.67
CA MET A 41 4.97 9.22 -1.84
C MET A 41 3.83 9.52 -0.87
N GLY A 42 2.93 8.57 -0.62
CA GLY A 42 1.89 8.71 0.41
C GLY A 42 2.48 8.84 1.82
N ALA A 43 3.51 8.05 2.13
CA ALA A 43 4.27 8.17 3.37
C ALA A 43 4.93 9.54 3.50
N LEU A 44 5.51 10.07 2.41
CA LEU A 44 6.07 11.42 2.38
C LEU A 44 5.01 12.48 2.70
N GLY A 45 3.84 12.43 2.03
CA GLY A 45 2.74 13.35 2.30
C GLY A 45 2.32 13.33 3.78
N GLY A 46 2.14 12.14 4.35
CA GLY A 46 1.83 11.98 5.76
C GLY A 46 2.93 12.46 6.71
N ALA A 47 4.20 12.15 6.41
CA ALA A 47 5.34 12.58 7.22
C ALA A 47 5.51 14.11 7.22
N LEU A 48 5.36 14.75 6.05
CA LEU A 48 5.42 16.21 5.94
C LEU A 48 4.25 16.88 6.66
N ALA A 49 3.03 16.31 6.57
CA ALA A 49 1.89 16.78 7.35
C ALA A 49 2.16 16.68 8.85
N MET A 50 2.72 15.56 9.32
CA MET A 50 3.11 15.39 10.73
C MET A 50 4.22 16.34 11.16
N LYS A 51 5.11 16.76 10.26
CA LYS A 51 6.19 17.70 10.56
C LYS A 51 5.70 19.14 10.64
N PHE A 52 4.86 19.57 9.70
CA PHE A 52 4.50 20.98 9.53
C PHE A 52 3.20 21.40 10.22
N ILE A 53 2.28 20.48 10.50
CA ILE A 53 1.06 20.82 11.22
C ILE A 53 1.39 21.02 12.70
N PRO A 54 1.02 22.19 13.30
CA PRO A 54 1.32 22.48 14.70
C PRO A 54 0.75 21.41 15.65
N ALA A 55 1.53 21.01 16.65
CA ALA A 55 1.11 20.04 17.69
C ALA A 55 -0.05 20.56 18.56
N SER A 56 -0.33 21.89 18.52
CA SER A 56 -1.50 22.49 19.19
C SER A 56 -2.83 22.21 18.48
N THR A 57 -2.81 21.63 17.27
CA THR A 57 -4.01 21.24 16.52
C THR A 57 -4.76 20.14 17.28
N PRO A 58 -6.12 20.22 17.39
CA PRO A 58 -6.90 19.16 18.01
C PRO A 58 -6.60 17.79 17.38
N GLY A 59 -6.40 16.75 18.21
CA GLY A 59 -5.91 15.45 17.78
C GLY A 59 -6.72 14.82 16.64
N ILE A 60 -8.05 14.96 16.66
CA ILE A 60 -8.91 14.43 15.59
C ILE A 60 -8.72 15.16 14.25
N VAL A 61 -8.51 16.48 14.30
CA VAL A 61 -8.24 17.30 13.11
C VAL A 61 -6.88 16.96 12.54
N LEU A 62 -5.88 16.83 13.42
CA LEU A 62 -4.52 16.41 13.05
C LEU A 62 -4.55 15.02 12.38
N PHE A 63 -5.26 14.05 12.95
CA PHE A 63 -5.45 12.72 12.37
C PHE A 63 -6.04 12.80 10.95
N ILE A 64 -7.15 13.54 10.78
CA ILE A 64 -7.83 13.69 9.49
C ILE A 64 -6.91 14.34 8.46
N LEU A 65 -6.20 15.41 8.83
CA LEU A 65 -5.30 16.12 7.91
C LEU A 65 -4.13 15.25 7.45
N ILE A 66 -3.52 14.49 8.36
CA ILE A 66 -2.41 13.59 8.02
C ILE A 66 -2.89 12.47 7.08
N VAL A 67 -4.02 11.84 7.39
CA VAL A 67 -4.61 10.81 6.53
C VAL A 67 -4.97 11.38 5.17
N LEU A 68 -5.63 12.54 5.12
CA LEU A 68 -6.05 13.18 3.88
C LEU A 68 -4.85 13.54 2.99
N THR A 69 -3.80 14.12 3.55
CA THR A 69 -2.59 14.46 2.78
C THR A 69 -1.91 13.22 2.21
N SER A 70 -1.80 12.16 2.98
CA SER A 70 -1.23 10.88 2.51
C SER A 70 -2.04 10.27 1.37
N VAL A 71 -3.36 10.25 1.52
CA VAL A 71 -4.30 9.76 0.49
C VAL A 71 -4.21 10.61 -0.78
N LEU A 72 -4.26 11.94 -0.66
CA LEU A 72 -4.20 12.84 -1.81
C LEU A 72 -2.87 12.73 -2.57
N VAL A 73 -1.74 12.69 -1.86
CA VAL A 73 -0.42 12.53 -2.50
C VAL A 73 -0.33 11.18 -3.21
N GLY A 74 -0.80 10.09 -2.60
CA GLY A 74 -0.87 8.77 -3.24
C GLY A 74 -1.75 8.78 -4.49
N MET A 75 -2.92 9.42 -4.44
CA MET A 75 -3.82 9.56 -5.60
C MET A 75 -3.17 10.37 -6.73
N VAL A 76 -2.57 11.52 -6.43
CA VAL A 76 -1.89 12.36 -7.42
C VAL A 76 -0.73 11.60 -8.06
N PHE A 77 0.06 10.90 -7.25
CA PHE A 77 1.17 10.12 -7.78
C PHE A 77 0.71 8.95 -8.65
N SER A 78 -0.40 8.29 -8.31
CA SER A 78 -0.97 7.21 -9.12
C SER A 78 -1.52 7.69 -10.47
N LEU A 79 -1.82 8.98 -10.65
CA LEU A 79 -2.23 9.53 -11.93
C LEU A 79 -1.16 9.38 -13.02
N PHE A 80 0.13 9.37 -12.67
CA PHE A 80 1.19 9.09 -13.64
C PHE A 80 1.02 7.70 -14.28
N LEU A 81 0.68 6.69 -13.47
CA LEU A 81 0.33 5.37 -14.00
C LEU A 81 -0.93 5.44 -14.86
N GLY A 82 -1.98 6.11 -14.36
CA GLY A 82 -3.24 6.23 -15.07
C GLY A 82 -3.08 6.89 -16.44
N VAL A 83 -2.37 8.02 -16.51
CA VAL A 83 -2.13 8.73 -17.78
C VAL A 83 -1.30 7.88 -18.74
N ALA A 84 -0.19 7.28 -18.25
CA ALA A 84 0.67 6.47 -19.10
C ALA A 84 -0.04 5.21 -19.64
N ALA A 85 -0.74 4.48 -18.77
CA ALA A 85 -1.39 3.21 -19.13
C ALA A 85 -2.69 3.41 -19.94
N ILE A 86 -3.46 4.48 -19.67
CA ILE A 86 -4.80 4.65 -20.22
C ILE A 86 -4.80 5.55 -21.46
N HIS A 87 -4.00 6.63 -21.47
CA HIS A 87 -3.93 7.56 -22.61
C HIS A 87 -2.82 7.23 -23.60
N PHE A 88 -1.63 6.87 -23.09
CA PHE A 88 -0.49 6.59 -23.95
C PHE A 88 -0.34 5.11 -24.28
N ASN A 89 -1.22 4.24 -23.75
CA ASN A 89 -1.16 2.79 -23.95
C ASN A 89 0.25 2.20 -23.67
N ALA A 90 0.97 2.82 -22.72
CA ALA A 90 2.31 2.40 -22.34
C ALA A 90 2.27 1.05 -21.61
N ASP A 91 3.37 0.30 -21.68
CA ASP A 91 3.54 -0.92 -20.91
C ASP A 91 3.42 -0.62 -19.42
N GLN A 92 2.43 -1.23 -18.78
CA GLN A 92 2.04 -0.93 -17.40
C GLN A 92 3.10 -1.42 -16.40
N THR A 93 3.80 -2.52 -16.73
CA THR A 93 4.89 -3.07 -15.92
C THR A 93 6.09 -2.14 -15.91
N LEU A 94 6.46 -1.65 -17.10
CA LEU A 94 7.55 -0.69 -17.25
C LEU A 94 7.26 0.61 -16.52
N VAL A 95 6.07 1.17 -16.71
CA VAL A 95 5.63 2.40 -16.04
C VAL A 95 5.60 2.21 -14.52
N GLY A 96 5.04 1.11 -14.02
CA GLY A 96 4.99 0.81 -12.59
C GLY A 96 6.38 0.71 -11.97
N THR A 97 7.31 0.06 -12.66
CA THR A 97 8.71 -0.05 -12.22
C THR A 97 9.39 1.33 -12.18
N ALA A 98 9.18 2.16 -13.21
CA ALA A 98 9.71 3.52 -13.24
C ALA A 98 9.13 4.39 -12.10
N LEU A 99 7.84 4.24 -11.78
CA LEU A 99 7.21 4.93 -10.65
C LEU A 99 7.80 4.53 -9.30
N ASN A 100 8.17 3.27 -9.12
CA ASN A 100 8.82 2.81 -7.89
C ASN A 100 10.17 3.51 -7.69
N LEU A 101 10.98 3.60 -8.74
CA LEU A 101 12.26 4.32 -8.72
C LEU A 101 12.05 5.82 -8.51
N MET A 102 11.13 6.41 -9.26
CA MET A 102 10.82 7.83 -9.19
C MET A 102 10.28 8.24 -7.82
N GLY A 103 9.39 7.44 -7.22
CA GLY A 103 8.79 7.72 -5.91
C GLY A 103 9.85 7.81 -4.81
N THR A 104 10.76 6.84 -4.75
CA THR A 104 11.84 6.83 -3.76
C THR A 104 12.83 7.98 -4.00
N ALA A 105 13.25 8.20 -5.24
CA ALA A 105 14.17 9.28 -5.56
C ALA A 105 13.56 10.65 -5.27
N ALA A 106 12.31 10.89 -5.67
CA ALA A 106 11.61 12.15 -5.42
C ALA A 106 11.46 12.41 -3.91
N ALA A 107 11.10 11.40 -3.12
CA ALA A 107 10.96 11.54 -1.67
C ALA A 107 12.29 11.95 -1.02
N VAL A 108 13.40 11.30 -1.41
CA VAL A 108 14.74 11.63 -0.90
C VAL A 108 15.11 13.07 -1.25
N VAL A 109 14.93 13.49 -2.51
CA VAL A 109 15.28 14.84 -2.96
C VAL A 109 14.45 15.90 -2.24
N ILE A 110 13.12 15.70 -2.12
CA ILE A 110 12.22 16.64 -1.45
C ILE A 110 12.60 16.79 0.02
N VAL A 111 12.83 15.68 0.74
CA VAL A 111 13.17 15.73 2.17
C VAL A 111 14.53 16.39 2.38
N ARG A 112 15.54 16.05 1.57
CA ARG A 112 16.85 16.70 1.66
C ARG A 112 16.75 18.20 1.39
N ALA A 113 16.01 18.61 0.38
CA ALA A 113 15.82 20.04 0.07
C ALA A 113 15.17 20.78 1.26
N ILE A 114 14.17 20.19 1.91
CA ILE A 114 13.52 20.77 3.10
C ILE A 114 14.51 20.84 4.28
N ASN A 115 15.23 19.75 4.55
CA ASN A 115 16.16 19.71 5.67
C ASN A 115 17.33 20.68 5.50
N VAL A 116 17.91 20.79 4.29
CA VAL A 116 18.97 21.76 3.98
C VAL A 116 18.46 23.20 4.07
N ALA A 117 17.21 23.47 3.66
CA ALA A 117 16.61 24.80 3.81
C ALA A 117 16.42 25.21 5.28
N GLU A 118 16.15 24.24 6.17
CA GLU A 118 16.04 24.48 7.62
C GLU A 118 17.42 24.56 8.30
N ASN A 119 18.35 23.73 7.88
CA ASN A 119 19.73 23.70 8.38
C ASN A 119 20.67 23.22 7.27
N PRO A 120 21.56 24.10 6.73
CA PRO A 120 22.47 23.80 5.64
C PRO A 120 23.38 22.57 5.86
N ASP A 121 23.67 22.24 7.13
CA ASP A 121 24.51 21.07 7.49
C ASP A 121 23.71 19.76 7.51
N ASN A 122 22.38 19.82 7.44
CA ASN A 122 21.51 18.64 7.48
C ASN A 122 21.18 18.12 6.08
N VAL A 123 22.04 17.32 5.50
CA VAL A 123 21.83 16.66 4.19
C VAL A 123 21.09 15.33 4.27
N SER A 124 20.50 14.98 5.43
CA SER A 124 19.77 13.72 5.61
C SER A 124 18.43 13.71 4.87
N SER A 125 17.93 12.52 4.53
CA SER A 125 16.57 12.30 4.02
C SER A 125 15.60 11.84 5.11
N THR A 126 15.87 12.18 6.37
CA THR A 126 15.07 11.77 7.53
C THR A 126 14.05 12.83 7.90
N VAL A 127 12.81 12.42 8.12
CA VAL A 127 11.74 13.25 8.69
C VAL A 127 11.44 12.76 10.08
N VAL A 128 11.43 13.66 11.07
CA VAL A 128 11.11 13.37 12.48
C VAL A 128 9.68 13.86 12.74
N TYR A 129 8.83 12.98 13.29
CA TYR A 129 7.40 13.25 13.56
C TYR A 129 6.93 12.71 14.92
N ARG A 130 7.84 12.64 15.90
CA ARG A 130 7.65 11.97 17.20
C ARG A 130 6.35 12.35 17.92
N GLN A 131 6.01 13.63 17.97
CA GLN A 131 4.85 14.11 18.72
C GLN A 131 3.52 13.79 18.00
N ALA A 132 3.47 13.99 16.69
CA ALA A 132 2.26 13.79 15.89
C ALA A 132 1.85 12.32 15.79
N LYS A 133 2.80 11.38 15.91
CA LYS A 133 2.53 9.94 15.90
C LYS A 133 1.58 9.49 17.00
N GLN A 134 1.59 10.14 18.17
CA GLN A 134 0.76 9.76 19.30
C GLN A 134 -0.74 9.84 19.01
N VAL A 135 -1.14 10.64 18.02
CA VAL A 135 -2.54 10.75 17.57
C VAL A 135 -3.10 9.41 17.08
N PHE A 136 -2.25 8.52 16.58
CA PHE A 136 -2.67 7.22 16.03
C PHE A 136 -2.69 6.10 17.06
N LEU A 137 -2.20 6.34 18.28
CA LEU A 137 -1.96 5.30 19.29
C LEU A 137 -2.88 5.48 20.50
N VAL A 138 -3.50 4.36 20.94
CA VAL A 138 -4.21 4.26 22.21
C VAL A 138 -3.61 3.10 23.01
N LYS A 139 -3.14 3.37 24.22
CA LYS A 139 -2.61 2.32 25.10
C LYS A 139 -3.76 1.65 25.85
N ILE A 140 -3.84 0.33 25.73
CA ILE A 140 -4.80 -0.51 26.45
C ILE A 140 -3.98 -1.57 27.22
N GLY A 141 -3.58 -1.24 28.46
CA GLY A 141 -2.62 -2.05 29.22
C GLY A 141 -1.26 -2.12 28.51
N ASP A 142 -0.74 -3.31 28.29
CA ASP A 142 0.51 -3.55 27.57
C ASP A 142 0.36 -3.56 26.05
N PHE A 143 -0.86 -3.39 25.52
CA PHE A 143 -1.14 -3.40 24.09
C PHE A 143 -1.30 -1.96 23.59
N GLU A 144 -0.52 -1.60 22.57
CA GLU A 144 -0.68 -0.33 21.86
C GLU A 144 -1.61 -0.53 20.67
N PHE A 145 -2.86 -0.14 20.85
CA PHE A 145 -3.84 -0.14 19.78
C PHE A 145 -3.56 1.03 18.83
N ASN A 146 -3.46 0.74 17.53
CA ASN A 146 -3.35 1.74 16.49
C ASN A 146 -4.69 1.85 15.74
N TRP A 147 -5.22 3.06 15.57
CA TRP A 147 -6.48 3.31 14.87
C TRP A 147 -6.51 2.74 13.44
N PHE A 148 -5.34 2.58 12.81
CA PHE A 148 -5.26 1.95 11.50
C PHE A 148 -5.65 0.46 11.51
N MET A 149 -5.56 -0.24 12.64
CA MET A 149 -6.06 -1.62 12.77
C MET A 149 -7.58 -1.69 12.58
N LEU A 150 -8.30 -0.68 13.09
CA LEU A 150 -9.75 -0.57 12.86
C LEU A 150 -10.04 -0.13 11.42
N LEU A 151 -9.32 0.88 10.94
CA LEU A 151 -9.50 1.43 9.60
C LEU A 151 -9.31 0.37 8.51
N VAL A 152 -8.36 -0.57 8.67
CA VAL A 152 -8.17 -1.65 7.69
C VAL A 152 -9.35 -2.62 7.66
N VAL A 153 -9.94 -2.95 8.81
CA VAL A 153 -11.14 -3.79 8.87
C VAL A 153 -12.28 -3.12 8.12
N LEU A 154 -12.48 -1.82 8.37
CA LEU A 154 -13.47 -1.03 7.63
C LEU A 154 -13.16 -0.97 6.13
N ALA A 155 -11.89 -0.84 5.75
CA ALA A 155 -11.47 -0.83 4.35
C ALA A 155 -11.74 -2.19 3.66
N ILE A 156 -11.52 -3.32 4.33
CA ILE A 156 -11.82 -4.65 3.79
C ILE A 156 -13.34 -4.79 3.57
N ILE A 157 -14.15 -4.40 4.55
CA ILE A 157 -15.62 -4.46 4.47
C ILE A 157 -16.11 -3.52 3.35
N ALA A 158 -15.63 -2.28 3.33
CA ALA A 158 -16.00 -1.29 2.31
C ALA A 158 -15.60 -1.77 0.92
N SER A 159 -14.39 -2.30 0.74
CA SER A 159 -13.93 -2.86 -0.54
C SER A 159 -14.81 -4.03 -0.99
N HIS A 160 -15.17 -4.92 -0.07
CA HIS A 160 -16.09 -6.03 -0.37
C HIS A 160 -17.46 -5.52 -0.84
N VAL A 161 -18.03 -4.56 -0.13
CA VAL A 161 -19.35 -3.98 -0.49
C VAL A 161 -19.23 -3.22 -1.81
N VAL A 162 -18.23 -2.36 -1.98
CA VAL A 162 -18.04 -1.55 -3.18
C VAL A 162 -17.85 -2.43 -4.41
N LEU A 163 -16.96 -3.43 -4.37
CA LEU A 163 -16.66 -4.29 -5.54
C LEU A 163 -17.84 -5.21 -5.91
N TYR A 164 -18.51 -5.82 -4.91
CA TYR A 164 -19.45 -6.90 -5.19
C TYR A 164 -20.93 -6.55 -4.98
N LYS A 165 -21.23 -5.45 -4.31
CA LYS A 165 -22.63 -5.07 -3.97
C LYS A 165 -23.06 -3.74 -4.55
N THR A 166 -22.17 -2.98 -5.23
CA THR A 166 -22.52 -1.70 -5.82
C THR A 166 -22.48 -1.76 -7.35
N LYS A 167 -23.28 -0.88 -8.00
CA LYS A 167 -23.25 -0.69 -9.47
C LYS A 167 -21.87 -0.23 -9.96
N PHE A 168 -21.16 0.55 -9.14
CA PHE A 168 -19.81 1.02 -9.47
C PHE A 168 -18.83 -0.15 -9.56
N GLY A 169 -18.77 -1.01 -8.54
CA GLY A 169 -17.86 -2.15 -8.51
C GLY A 169 -18.14 -3.16 -9.61
N LEU A 170 -19.41 -3.45 -9.88
CA LEU A 170 -19.80 -4.33 -10.99
C LEU A 170 -19.35 -3.79 -12.36
N ARG A 171 -19.47 -2.47 -12.59
CA ARG A 171 -18.96 -1.82 -13.79
C ARG A 171 -17.45 -1.83 -13.89
N LEU A 172 -16.77 -1.61 -12.75
CA LEU A 172 -15.31 -1.67 -12.63
C LEU A 172 -14.80 -3.07 -13.03
N CYS A 173 -15.36 -4.12 -12.42
CA CYS A 173 -14.99 -5.51 -12.71
C CYS A 173 -15.32 -5.90 -14.17
N ALA A 174 -16.44 -5.43 -14.72
CA ALA A 174 -16.78 -5.66 -16.12
C ALA A 174 -15.72 -5.06 -17.08
N CYS A 175 -15.16 -3.89 -16.75
CA CYS A 175 -14.07 -3.27 -17.51
C CYS A 175 -12.75 -4.06 -17.43
N GLY A 176 -12.49 -4.76 -16.33
CA GLY A 176 -11.32 -5.62 -16.18
C GLY A 176 -11.48 -7.01 -16.83
N GLU A 177 -12.72 -7.49 -17.00
CA GLU A 177 -12.97 -8.78 -17.66
C GLU A 177 -13.11 -8.64 -19.17
N HIS A 178 -14.00 -7.74 -19.65
CA HIS A 178 -14.30 -7.52 -21.05
C HIS A 178 -14.58 -6.04 -21.34
N PRO A 179 -13.55 -5.20 -21.54
CA PRO A 179 -13.73 -3.75 -21.72
C PRO A 179 -14.58 -3.39 -22.95
N GLN A 180 -14.44 -4.12 -24.06
CA GLN A 180 -15.25 -3.88 -25.27
C GLN A 180 -16.74 -4.14 -25.03
N ALA A 181 -17.07 -5.22 -24.30
CA ALA A 181 -18.45 -5.51 -23.93
C ALA A 181 -19.01 -4.47 -22.95
N ALA A 182 -18.20 -3.97 -22.01
CA ALA A 182 -18.59 -2.90 -21.12
C ALA A 182 -18.87 -1.59 -21.88
N ASP A 183 -18.04 -1.22 -22.87
CA ASP A 183 -18.24 -0.03 -23.70
C ASP A 183 -19.50 -0.13 -24.58
N SER A 184 -19.81 -1.32 -25.11
CA SER A 184 -21.00 -1.54 -25.97
C SER A 184 -22.33 -1.28 -25.26
N VAL A 185 -22.37 -1.43 -23.92
CA VAL A 185 -23.52 -1.11 -23.07
C VAL A 185 -23.46 0.30 -22.46
N GLY A 186 -22.54 1.16 -22.93
CA GLY A 186 -22.44 2.56 -22.55
C GLY A 186 -21.63 2.81 -21.25
N ILE A 187 -20.85 1.84 -20.78
CA ILE A 187 -19.94 2.04 -19.64
C ILE A 187 -18.63 2.65 -20.16
N SER A 188 -18.26 3.84 -19.64
CA SER A 188 -16.98 4.46 -20.00
C SER A 188 -15.80 3.72 -19.37
N VAL A 189 -15.09 2.91 -20.14
CA VAL A 189 -13.92 2.14 -19.70
C VAL A 189 -12.83 3.07 -19.17
N TYR A 190 -12.54 4.18 -19.84
CA TYR A 190 -11.55 5.17 -19.37
C TYR A 190 -11.84 5.68 -17.97
N LYS A 191 -13.10 6.08 -17.70
CA LYS A 191 -13.50 6.59 -16.37
C LYS A 191 -13.36 5.51 -15.30
N MET A 192 -13.71 4.26 -15.60
CA MET A 192 -13.59 3.14 -14.66
C MET A 192 -12.12 2.80 -14.38
N ARG A 193 -11.25 2.77 -15.38
CA ARG A 193 -9.82 2.56 -15.22
C ARG A 193 -9.18 3.65 -14.36
N TYR A 194 -9.47 4.93 -14.64
CA TYR A 194 -8.99 6.04 -13.78
C TYR A 194 -9.50 5.92 -12.34
N ALA A 195 -10.77 5.58 -12.15
CA ALA A 195 -11.32 5.39 -10.80
C ALA A 195 -10.60 4.26 -10.04
N GLY A 196 -10.32 3.13 -10.70
CA GLY A 196 -9.55 2.02 -10.11
C GLY A 196 -8.15 2.43 -9.70
N VAL A 197 -7.42 3.13 -10.58
CA VAL A 197 -6.07 3.65 -10.33
C VAL A 197 -6.07 4.67 -9.19
N LEU A 198 -7.02 5.60 -9.14
CA LEU A 198 -7.11 6.59 -8.07
C LEU A 198 -7.42 5.97 -6.72
N ILE A 199 -8.34 4.99 -6.66
CA ILE A 199 -8.62 4.24 -5.42
C ILE A 199 -7.36 3.47 -4.99
N SER A 200 -6.64 2.89 -5.95
CA SER A 200 -5.36 2.22 -5.69
C SER A 200 -4.34 3.19 -5.10
N GLY A 201 -4.24 4.39 -5.67
CA GLY A 201 -3.39 5.47 -5.15
C GLY A 201 -3.76 5.90 -3.73
N ALA A 202 -5.05 6.03 -3.45
CA ALA A 202 -5.57 6.38 -2.13
C ALA A 202 -5.19 5.34 -1.06
N LEU A 203 -5.47 4.07 -1.34
CA LEU A 203 -5.19 2.97 -0.42
C LEU A 203 -3.69 2.68 -0.29
N GLY A 204 -2.94 2.77 -1.40
CA GLY A 204 -1.47 2.64 -1.40
C GLY A 204 -0.79 3.75 -0.61
N GLY A 205 -1.22 5.00 -0.79
CA GLY A 205 -0.71 6.15 -0.02
C GLY A 205 -1.01 6.00 1.47
N LEU A 206 -2.24 5.61 1.82
CA LEU A 206 -2.62 5.33 3.20
C LEU A 206 -1.79 4.18 3.80
N GLY A 207 -1.56 3.10 3.04
CA GLY A 207 -0.68 2.01 3.46
C GLY A 207 0.75 2.48 3.74
N GLY A 208 1.27 3.41 2.95
CA GLY A 208 2.56 4.06 3.19
C GLY A 208 2.60 4.84 4.51
N LEU A 209 1.55 5.61 4.82
CA LEU A 209 1.43 6.30 6.10
C LEU A 209 1.42 5.31 7.27
N VAL A 210 0.61 4.26 7.19
CA VAL A 210 0.55 3.23 8.24
C VAL A 210 1.92 2.60 8.46
N TYR A 211 2.66 2.34 7.37
CA TYR A 211 3.99 1.76 7.44
C TYR A 211 4.98 2.62 8.24
N ILE A 212 5.08 3.93 7.95
CA ILE A 212 6.01 4.82 8.65
C ILE A 212 5.58 5.12 10.09
N THR A 213 4.30 4.94 10.44
CA THR A 213 3.81 5.11 11.80
C THR A 213 3.92 3.82 12.63
N ALA A 214 4.21 2.68 12.01
CA ALA A 214 4.32 1.37 12.64
C ALA A 214 5.61 1.21 13.46
N GLY A 215 5.60 1.67 14.69
CA GLY A 215 6.69 1.45 15.64
C GLY A 215 7.82 2.48 15.62
N VAL A 216 7.95 3.34 14.60
CA VAL A 216 9.02 4.36 14.49
C VAL A 216 8.49 5.78 14.66
N SER A 217 9.34 6.71 15.08
CA SER A 217 9.00 8.13 15.27
C SER A 217 9.72 9.06 14.30
N GLU A 218 10.48 8.48 13.41
CA GLU A 218 11.19 9.13 12.32
C GLU A 218 11.35 8.13 11.19
N TRP A 219 11.45 8.60 9.95
CA TRP A 219 11.65 7.74 8.80
C TRP A 219 12.72 8.30 7.87
N LYS A 220 13.60 7.42 7.43
CA LYS A 220 14.64 7.73 6.45
C LYS A 220 14.18 7.26 5.07
N PHE A 221 13.87 8.20 4.18
CA PHE A 221 13.28 7.89 2.88
C PHE A 221 14.21 7.15 1.92
N GLU A 222 15.53 7.15 2.13
CA GLU A 222 16.47 6.30 1.38
C GLU A 222 16.15 4.81 1.47
N ASN A 223 15.50 4.37 2.55
CA ASN A 223 15.11 2.98 2.74
C ASN A 223 13.80 2.62 2.01
N GLY A 224 13.13 3.59 1.37
CA GLY A 224 11.80 3.38 0.78
C GLY A 224 10.79 2.84 1.80
N VAL A 225 9.97 1.90 1.40
CA VAL A 225 9.08 1.12 2.29
C VAL A 225 9.48 -0.36 2.33
N ALA A 226 10.74 -0.64 2.10
CA ALA A 226 11.39 -1.95 2.27
C ALA A 226 10.70 -3.11 1.51
N GLY A 227 10.16 -2.86 0.32
CA GLY A 227 9.54 -3.87 -0.53
C GLY A 227 8.11 -4.26 -0.12
N PHE A 228 7.47 -3.51 0.77
CA PHE A 228 6.10 -3.81 1.22
C PHE A 228 5.06 -3.67 0.09
N GLY A 229 5.29 -2.80 -0.91
CA GLY A 229 4.45 -2.72 -2.10
C GLY A 229 4.48 -4.01 -2.92
N PHE A 230 5.67 -4.58 -3.13
CA PHE A 230 5.81 -5.88 -3.80
C PHE A 230 5.24 -7.03 -2.98
N LEU A 231 5.43 -7.02 -1.67
CA LEU A 231 4.83 -8.02 -0.79
C LEU A 231 3.30 -7.92 -0.79
N ALA A 232 2.74 -6.72 -0.92
CA ALA A 232 1.29 -6.52 -1.03
C ALA A 232 0.73 -7.07 -2.36
N LEU A 233 1.48 -7.01 -3.47
CA LEU A 233 1.10 -7.71 -4.71
C LEU A 233 1.02 -9.22 -4.47
N ALA A 234 2.00 -9.82 -3.79
CA ALA A 234 1.94 -11.24 -3.45
C ALA A 234 0.71 -11.56 -2.56
N VAL A 235 0.40 -10.70 -1.58
CA VAL A 235 -0.81 -10.82 -0.73
C VAL A 235 -2.08 -10.77 -1.57
N MET A 236 -2.17 -9.88 -2.56
CA MET A 236 -3.32 -9.76 -3.47
C MET A 236 -3.50 -11.02 -4.33
N ILE A 237 -2.42 -11.49 -4.94
CA ILE A 237 -2.42 -12.73 -5.75
C ILE A 237 -2.81 -13.93 -4.89
N PHE A 238 -2.26 -14.06 -3.67
CA PHE A 238 -2.64 -15.09 -2.72
C PHE A 238 -4.11 -15.00 -2.30
N GLY A 239 -4.60 -13.78 -2.09
CA GLY A 239 -6.00 -13.49 -1.82
C GLY A 239 -6.93 -13.69 -3.01
N GLN A 240 -6.39 -14.04 -4.20
CA GLN A 240 -7.14 -14.30 -5.43
C GLN A 240 -8.08 -13.15 -5.80
N TRP A 241 -7.60 -11.90 -5.67
CA TRP A 241 -8.34 -10.66 -5.95
C TRP A 241 -9.67 -10.54 -5.18
N ARG A 242 -9.84 -11.27 -4.07
CA ARG A 242 -11.03 -11.19 -3.21
C ARG A 242 -10.71 -10.44 -1.93
N SER A 243 -11.44 -9.35 -1.65
CA SER A 243 -11.17 -8.46 -0.51
C SER A 243 -11.02 -9.17 0.84
N VAL A 244 -11.90 -10.14 1.13
CA VAL A 244 -11.85 -10.88 2.40
C VAL A 244 -10.62 -11.79 2.45
N ASN A 245 -10.32 -12.50 1.35
CA ASN A 245 -9.16 -13.38 1.27
C ASN A 245 -7.85 -12.58 1.33
N ILE A 246 -7.82 -11.37 0.75
CA ILE A 246 -6.69 -10.43 0.87
C ILE A 246 -6.45 -10.08 2.34
N GLY A 247 -7.52 -9.84 3.12
CA GLY A 247 -7.39 -9.61 4.56
C GLY A 247 -6.77 -10.79 5.31
N LEU A 248 -7.20 -12.02 5.00
CA LEU A 248 -6.64 -13.25 5.60
C LEU A 248 -5.18 -13.47 5.16
N ALA A 249 -4.89 -13.26 3.88
CA ALA A 249 -3.53 -13.32 3.36
C ALA A 249 -2.62 -12.30 4.03
N ALA A 250 -3.10 -11.05 4.20
CA ALA A 250 -2.36 -10.00 4.88
C ALA A 250 -2.04 -10.36 6.34
N LEU A 251 -2.94 -11.02 7.05
CA LEU A 251 -2.66 -11.53 8.40
C LEU A 251 -1.54 -12.58 8.38
N LEU A 252 -1.56 -13.51 7.44
CA LEU A 252 -0.52 -14.53 7.30
C LEU A 252 0.85 -13.91 7.03
N PHE A 253 0.95 -13.05 6.02
CA PHE A 253 2.22 -12.39 5.66
C PHE A 253 2.67 -11.39 6.72
N GLY A 254 1.73 -10.67 7.34
CA GLY A 254 1.98 -9.79 8.47
C GLY A 254 2.55 -10.53 9.68
N PHE A 255 2.07 -11.75 9.97
CA PHE A 255 2.62 -12.61 11.01
C PHE A 255 4.09 -12.97 10.75
N PHE A 256 4.43 -13.42 9.54
CA PHE A 256 5.82 -13.76 9.22
C PHE A 256 6.73 -12.52 9.25
N ARG A 257 6.23 -11.37 8.82
CA ARG A 257 6.97 -10.11 8.93
C ARG A 257 7.16 -9.68 10.39
N ALA A 258 6.14 -9.83 11.24
CA ALA A 258 6.25 -9.56 12.66
C ALA A 258 7.23 -10.51 13.33
N LEU A 259 7.17 -11.80 13.00
CA LEU A 259 8.09 -12.81 13.51
C LEU A 259 9.55 -12.47 13.18
N SER A 260 9.81 -11.99 11.96
CA SER A 260 11.15 -11.54 11.56
C SER A 260 11.68 -10.36 12.40
N ASN A 261 10.80 -9.51 12.91
CA ASN A 261 11.19 -8.37 13.74
C ASN A 261 11.38 -8.72 15.23
N VAL A 262 10.68 -9.74 15.73
CA VAL A 262 10.66 -10.07 17.16
C VAL A 262 11.26 -11.45 17.48
N TYR A 263 11.90 -12.13 16.51
CA TYR A 263 12.45 -13.48 16.69
C TYR A 263 13.43 -13.57 17.87
N THR A 264 14.15 -12.49 18.18
CA THR A 264 15.08 -12.44 19.32
C THR A 264 14.41 -12.61 20.69
N GLY A 265 13.10 -12.38 20.77
CA GLY A 265 12.29 -12.62 21.97
C GLY A 265 11.82 -14.08 22.12
N PHE A 266 12.16 -14.98 21.17
CA PHE A 266 11.75 -16.38 21.20
C PHE A 266 12.96 -17.31 21.35
N ALA A 267 13.16 -17.85 22.54
CA ALA A 267 14.29 -18.73 22.84
C ALA A 267 14.50 -19.87 21.84
N PRO A 268 13.47 -20.58 21.32
CA PRO A 268 13.65 -21.62 20.30
C PRO A 268 14.22 -21.11 18.98
N LEU A 269 13.83 -19.90 18.55
CA LEU A 269 14.31 -19.30 17.30
C LEU A 269 15.77 -18.82 17.46
N VAL A 270 16.10 -18.25 18.61
CA VAL A 270 17.48 -17.84 18.90
C VAL A 270 18.40 -19.05 19.01
N ALA A 271 17.91 -20.18 19.55
CA ALA A 271 18.68 -21.43 19.66
C ALA A 271 19.10 -22.02 18.29
N LEU A 272 18.37 -21.71 17.21
CA LEU A 272 18.74 -22.12 15.84
C LEU A 272 20.00 -21.44 15.32
N LYS A 273 20.47 -20.38 15.97
CA LYS A 273 21.70 -19.61 15.59
C LYS A 273 21.73 -19.18 14.11
N LEU A 274 20.55 -18.99 13.50
CA LEU A 274 20.44 -18.54 12.12
C LEU A 274 20.74 -17.03 12.04
N PRO A 275 21.38 -16.55 10.97
CA PRO A 275 21.61 -15.12 10.77
C PRO A 275 20.27 -14.37 10.63
N SER A 276 20.23 -13.13 11.14
CA SER A 276 19.03 -12.27 11.09
C SER A 276 18.47 -12.06 9.69
N SER A 277 19.34 -12.09 8.67
CA SER A 277 18.94 -11.99 7.27
C SER A 277 17.99 -13.10 6.84
N LEU A 278 18.13 -14.33 7.33
CA LEU A 278 17.20 -15.43 7.02
C LEU A 278 15.80 -15.17 7.59
N TYR A 279 15.71 -14.63 8.81
CA TYR A 279 14.42 -14.27 9.38
C TYR A 279 13.76 -13.14 8.58
N ASN A 280 14.52 -12.16 8.11
CA ASN A 280 14.01 -11.08 7.26
C ASN A 280 13.54 -11.57 5.88
N MET A 281 14.07 -12.69 5.39
CA MET A 281 13.64 -13.33 4.13
C MET A 281 12.37 -14.18 4.27
N LEU A 282 11.94 -14.54 5.50
CA LEU A 282 10.78 -15.42 5.71
C LEU A 282 9.51 -15.00 4.94
N PRO A 283 9.05 -13.74 4.96
CA PRO A 283 7.86 -13.34 4.22
C PRO A 283 7.99 -13.59 2.71
N TYR A 284 9.17 -13.36 2.15
CA TYR A 284 9.45 -13.54 0.73
C TYR A 284 9.58 -15.02 0.33
N ILE A 285 10.24 -15.82 1.16
CA ILE A 285 10.33 -17.28 0.96
C ILE A 285 8.93 -17.89 0.96
N ILE A 286 8.09 -17.49 1.93
CA ILE A 286 6.71 -17.97 2.01
C ILE A 286 5.90 -17.51 0.80
N SER A 287 6.10 -16.27 0.33
CA SER A 287 5.43 -15.80 -0.89
C SER A 287 5.75 -16.68 -2.09
N LEU A 288 7.01 -17.05 -2.27
CA LEU A 288 7.44 -17.94 -3.37
C LEU A 288 6.81 -19.33 -3.26
N ILE A 289 6.85 -19.92 -2.06
CA ILE A 289 6.25 -21.25 -1.81
C ILE A 289 4.75 -21.20 -2.13
N VAL A 290 4.06 -20.22 -1.61
CA VAL A 290 2.63 -20.03 -1.79
C VAL A 290 2.27 -19.82 -3.26
N LEU A 291 3.00 -18.95 -3.97
CA LEU A 291 2.77 -18.69 -5.39
C LEU A 291 2.98 -19.95 -6.24
N ALA A 292 3.97 -20.80 -5.90
CA ALA A 292 4.20 -22.06 -6.61
C ALA A 292 2.99 -23.02 -6.55
N PHE A 293 2.24 -23.01 -5.42
CA PHE A 293 1.05 -23.87 -5.28
C PHE A 293 -0.24 -23.26 -5.84
N ILE A 294 -0.35 -21.93 -5.91
CA ILE A 294 -1.60 -21.23 -6.24
C ILE A 294 -1.65 -20.77 -7.70
N SER A 295 -0.50 -20.65 -8.37
CA SER A 295 -0.41 -20.08 -9.73
C SER A 295 -1.30 -20.78 -10.77
N GLN A 296 -1.60 -22.06 -10.60
CA GLN A 296 -2.42 -22.84 -11.54
C GLN A 296 -3.91 -22.46 -11.59
N LYS A 297 -4.44 -21.71 -10.61
CA LYS A 297 -5.86 -21.32 -10.51
C LYS A 297 -6.01 -19.82 -10.24
N SER A 298 -5.27 -19.00 -10.98
CA SER A 298 -5.38 -17.54 -10.88
C SER A 298 -6.79 -17.06 -11.25
N ARG A 299 -7.31 -16.10 -10.48
CA ARG A 299 -8.56 -15.38 -10.74
C ARG A 299 -8.30 -13.93 -11.12
N ALA A 300 -7.17 -13.68 -11.74
CA ALA A 300 -6.84 -12.38 -12.28
C ALA A 300 -7.89 -11.95 -13.32
N PRO A 301 -8.25 -10.66 -13.41
CA PRO A 301 -9.14 -10.14 -14.46
C PRO A 301 -8.54 -10.40 -15.84
N LYS A 302 -9.36 -10.82 -16.81
CA LYS A 302 -8.87 -11.29 -18.13
C LYS A 302 -8.23 -10.19 -18.98
N ALA A 303 -8.68 -8.96 -18.83
CA ALA A 303 -8.16 -7.81 -19.57
C ALA A 303 -7.18 -6.95 -18.75
N GLU A 304 -6.66 -7.49 -17.64
CA GLU A 304 -5.62 -6.78 -16.89
C GLU A 304 -4.34 -6.64 -17.73
N GLY A 305 -3.71 -5.48 -17.68
CA GLY A 305 -2.49 -5.21 -18.42
C GLY A 305 -2.70 -4.99 -19.92
N ILE A 306 -3.89 -5.23 -20.44
CA ILE A 306 -4.19 -5.06 -21.87
C ILE A 306 -4.65 -3.60 -22.12
N PRO A 307 -3.97 -2.84 -23.00
CA PRO A 307 -4.42 -1.53 -23.41
C PRO A 307 -5.83 -1.61 -24.00
N TYR A 308 -6.67 -0.63 -23.71
CA TYR A 308 -8.01 -0.54 -24.27
C TYR A 308 -8.03 0.46 -25.43
N ASP A 309 -8.34 -0.04 -26.62
CA ASP A 309 -8.56 0.77 -27.81
C ASP A 309 -10.05 0.71 -28.22
N LYS A 310 -10.69 1.87 -28.24
CA LYS A 310 -12.10 2.00 -28.62
C LYS A 310 -12.35 1.71 -30.12
N GLY A 311 -11.31 1.83 -30.94
CA GLY A 311 -11.38 1.58 -32.40
C GLY A 311 -11.31 0.10 -32.78
N GLN A 312 -10.81 -0.76 -31.94
CA GLN A 312 -10.74 -2.20 -32.18
C GLN A 312 -12.06 -2.85 -31.74
N ARG A 313 -12.98 -2.97 -32.69
CA ARG A 313 -14.22 -3.74 -32.58
C ARG A 313 -14.11 -5.04 -33.34
#